data_b4c9a0a031dd79648d6d43c5b848f834
#
_entry.id   b4c9a0a031dd79648d6d43c5b848f834
#
_cell.length_a   1.000
_cell.length_b   1.000
_cell.length_c   1.000
_cell.angle_alpha   90.00
_cell.angle_beta   90.00
_cell.angle_gamma   90.00
#
_symmetry.space_group_name_H-M   'P 1'
#
loop_
_entity.id
_entity.type
_entity.pdbx_description
1 polymer ?
#
loop_
_entity_poly.entity_id
_entity_poly.type
_entity_poly.pdbx_seq_one_letter_code
_entity_poly.pdbx_strand_id
1 'polypeptide(L)'
;MEAVEVTTHAVSNVVIRFDDDAEEADVDSIAMVALREVVDEQERVRLRGIQYADRFRREEGRWRIATRRHLPLWEAEMPSTGMTARELVPVAGLVERR
;
A
#
# COMPACT_ATOMS: atom_id res chain seq x y z
N MET A 1 -6.11 13.46 -20.30
CA MET A 1 -5.02 12.60 -19.85
C MET A 1 -5.10 12.37 -18.36
N GLU A 2 -4.95 11.16 -17.97
CA GLU A 2 -5.03 10.79 -16.56
C GLU A 2 -3.64 10.73 -15.95
N ALA A 3 -3.53 11.20 -14.73
CA ALA A 3 -2.27 11.16 -14.03
C ALA A 3 -2.52 10.84 -12.56
N VAL A 4 -1.73 9.92 -12.04
CA VAL A 4 -1.73 9.60 -10.62
C VAL A 4 -0.73 10.52 -9.94
N GLU A 5 -1.20 11.36 -9.04
CA GLU A 5 -0.34 12.35 -8.40
C GLU A 5 0.20 11.87 -7.06
N VAL A 6 -0.61 11.11 -6.33
CA VAL A 6 -0.20 10.65 -5.00
C VAL A 6 -0.72 9.23 -4.82
N THR A 7 0.14 8.38 -4.30
CA THR A 7 -0.23 7.01 -3.96
C THR A 7 0.11 6.76 -2.50
N THR A 8 -0.85 6.26 -1.76
CA THR A 8 -0.68 5.92 -0.36
C THR A 8 -1.00 4.45 -0.17
N HIS A 9 -0.09 3.72 0.49
CA HIS A 9 -0.31 2.31 0.82
C HIS A 9 -0.25 2.14 2.32
N ALA A 10 -1.25 1.48 2.87
CA ALA A 10 -1.26 1.12 4.28
C ALA A 10 -1.48 -0.39 4.37
N VAL A 11 -0.52 -1.09 4.96
CA VAL A 11 -0.58 -2.55 5.11
C VAL A 11 -0.90 -2.88 6.56
N SER A 12 -1.83 -3.81 6.76
CA SER A 12 -2.26 -4.20 8.09
C SER A 12 -2.70 -5.65 8.08
N ASN A 13 -3.12 -6.12 9.25
CA ASN A 13 -3.72 -7.45 9.42
C ASN A 13 -2.80 -8.53 8.86
N VAL A 14 -1.54 -8.49 9.27
CA VAL A 14 -0.54 -9.44 8.78
C VAL A 14 -0.61 -10.70 9.63
N VAL A 15 -0.77 -11.83 8.97
CA VAL A 15 -0.77 -13.15 9.62
C VAL A 15 0.31 -13.99 8.95
N ILE A 16 1.20 -14.52 9.76
CA ILE A 16 2.33 -15.31 9.27
C ILE A 16 2.23 -16.72 9.83
N ARG A 17 2.31 -17.70 8.95
CA ARG A 17 2.31 -19.10 9.34
C ARG A 17 3.56 -19.74 8.78
N PHE A 18 4.48 -20.09 9.68
CA PHE A 18 5.74 -20.72 9.28
C PHE A 18 5.53 -22.22 9.04
N ASP A 19 6.27 -22.73 8.07
CA ASP A 19 6.40 -24.17 7.93
C ASP A 19 7.22 -24.74 9.10
N ASP A 20 7.17 -26.05 9.29
CA ASP A 20 7.83 -26.70 10.42
C ASP A 20 9.33 -26.45 10.43
N ASP A 21 9.96 -26.36 9.29
CA ASP A 21 11.41 -26.14 9.18
C ASP A 21 11.78 -24.65 9.24
N ALA A 22 10.77 -23.76 9.30
CA ALA A 22 10.97 -22.32 9.33
C ALA A 22 11.77 -21.79 8.14
N GLU A 23 11.75 -22.48 7.02
CA GLU A 23 12.40 -22.03 5.79
C GLU A 23 11.42 -21.38 4.82
N GLU A 24 10.13 -21.60 5.00
CA GLU A 24 9.07 -21.00 4.21
C GLU A 24 7.93 -20.61 5.11
N ALA A 25 7.13 -19.68 4.64
CA ALA A 25 5.99 -19.18 5.40
C ALA A 25 4.90 -18.70 4.45
N ASP A 26 3.66 -18.90 4.86
CA ASP A 26 2.53 -18.25 4.24
C ASP A 26 2.24 -16.95 4.98
N VAL A 27 2.07 -15.88 4.24
CA VAL A 27 1.81 -14.56 4.82
C VAL A 27 0.58 -13.97 4.15
N ASP A 28 -0.43 -13.72 4.95
CA ASP A 28 -1.61 -12.99 4.49
C ASP A 28 -1.56 -11.59 5.03
N SER A 29 -1.92 -10.63 4.20
CA SER A 29 -1.98 -9.23 4.64
C SER A 29 -3.07 -8.51 3.88
N ILE A 30 -3.50 -7.39 4.43
CA ILE A 30 -4.48 -6.53 3.79
C ILE A 30 -3.83 -5.17 3.59
N ALA A 31 -4.00 -4.64 2.39
CA ALA A 31 -3.51 -3.31 2.08
C ALA A 31 -4.69 -2.42 1.69
N MET A 32 -4.65 -1.18 2.15
CA MET A 32 -5.53 -0.15 1.64
C MET A 32 -4.69 0.78 0.80
N VAL A 33 -5.08 0.96 -0.45
CA VAL A 33 -4.35 1.78 -1.42
C VAL A 33 -5.22 2.95 -1.79
N ALA A 34 -4.70 4.14 -1.64
CA ALA A 34 -5.37 5.36 -2.06
C ALA A 34 -4.57 5.99 -3.19
N LEU A 35 -5.27 6.27 -4.30
CA LEU A 35 -4.67 6.87 -5.48
C LEU A 35 -5.37 8.20 -5.72
N ARG A 36 -4.62 9.28 -5.68
CA ARG A 36 -5.17 10.58 -6.05
C ARG A 36 -4.87 10.80 -7.52
N GLU A 37 -5.91 11.06 -8.29
CA GLU A 37 -5.81 11.18 -9.74
C GLU A 37 -6.47 12.47 -10.21
N VAL A 38 -6.04 12.92 -11.37
CA VAL A 38 -6.73 13.99 -12.10
C VAL A 38 -7.22 13.39 -13.40
N VAL A 39 -8.54 13.43 -13.60
CA VAL A 39 -9.18 12.93 -14.80
C VAL A 39 -10.10 14.03 -15.31
N ASP A 40 -9.89 14.47 -16.55
CA ASP A 40 -10.69 15.54 -17.16
C ASP A 40 -10.75 16.78 -16.28
N GLU A 41 -9.58 17.16 -15.74
CA GLU A 41 -9.40 18.34 -14.90
C GLU A 41 -10.12 18.27 -13.55
N GLN A 42 -10.57 17.08 -13.18
CA GLN A 42 -11.19 16.87 -11.89
C GLN A 42 -10.34 15.96 -11.04
N GLU A 43 -10.21 16.31 -9.80
CA GLU A 43 -9.47 15.49 -8.85
C GLU A 43 -10.39 14.48 -8.20
N ARG A 44 -9.87 13.28 -8.03
CA ARG A 44 -10.59 12.24 -7.31
C ARG A 44 -9.62 11.32 -6.61
N VAL A 45 -10.14 10.59 -5.65
CA VAL A 45 -9.40 9.56 -4.95
C VAL A 45 -10.04 8.23 -5.26
N ARG A 46 -9.22 7.28 -5.67
CA ARG A 46 -9.65 5.89 -5.81
C ARG A 46 -9.07 5.09 -4.66
N LEU A 47 -9.96 4.41 -3.95
CA LEU A 47 -9.58 3.57 -2.83
C LEU A 47 -9.73 2.11 -3.21
N ARG A 48 -8.77 1.31 -2.82
CA ARG A 48 -8.82 -0.13 -3.04
C ARG A 48 -8.48 -0.86 -1.76
N GLY A 49 -9.29 -1.87 -1.44
CA GLY A 49 -8.93 -2.84 -0.44
C GLY A 49 -8.42 -4.08 -1.15
N ILE A 50 -7.24 -4.52 -0.76
CA ILE A 50 -6.55 -5.62 -1.43
C ILE A 50 -6.08 -6.59 -0.36
N GLN A 51 -6.22 -7.87 -0.63
CA GLN A 51 -5.58 -8.89 0.17
C GLN A 51 -4.43 -9.48 -0.62
N TYR A 52 -3.30 -9.63 0.04
CA TYR A 52 -2.18 -10.35 -0.50
C TYR A 52 -2.07 -11.69 0.21
N ALA A 53 -1.92 -12.75 -0.57
CA ALA A 53 -1.61 -14.07 -0.05
C ALA A 53 -0.26 -14.43 -0.63
N ASP A 54 0.74 -14.42 0.22
CA ASP A 54 2.12 -14.55 -0.21
C ASP A 54 2.73 -15.83 0.31
N ARG A 55 3.62 -16.39 -0.49
CA ARG A 55 4.52 -17.44 -0.05
C ARG A 55 5.90 -16.83 0.05
N PHE A 56 6.48 -16.89 1.24
CA PHE A 56 7.83 -16.40 1.47
C PHE A 56 8.78 -17.57 1.58
N ARG A 57 9.99 -17.36 1.16
CA ARG A 57 11.07 -18.35 1.27
C ARG A 57 12.30 -17.67 1.86
N ARG A 58 12.97 -18.39 2.72
CA ARG A 58 14.21 -17.92 3.30
C ARG A 58 15.38 -18.38 2.42
N GLU A 59 16.16 -17.42 1.96
CA GLU A 59 17.31 -17.68 1.10
C GLU A 59 18.48 -16.89 1.62
N GLU A 60 19.56 -17.57 1.92
CA GLU A 60 20.78 -16.93 2.40
C GLU A 60 20.51 -16.00 3.60
N GLY A 61 19.67 -16.47 4.52
CA GLY A 61 19.32 -15.70 5.71
C GLY A 61 18.34 -14.56 5.50
N ARG A 62 17.80 -14.42 4.31
CA ARG A 62 16.83 -13.36 4.00
C ARG A 62 15.51 -13.94 3.58
N TRP A 63 14.44 -13.31 4.01
CA TRP A 63 13.10 -13.69 3.58
C TRP A 63 12.77 -12.95 2.28
N ARG A 64 12.30 -13.71 1.30
CA ARG A 64 11.91 -13.18 0.01
C ARG A 64 10.54 -13.68 -0.35
N ILE A 65 9.80 -12.88 -1.10
CA ILE A 65 8.50 -13.30 -1.63
C ILE A 65 8.78 -14.24 -2.80
N ALA A 66 8.39 -15.50 -2.65
CA ALA A 66 8.50 -16.46 -3.72
C ALA A 66 7.33 -16.36 -4.69
N THR A 67 6.11 -16.22 -4.15
CA THR A 67 4.92 -15.99 -4.97
C THR A 67 4.01 -15.02 -4.25
N ARG A 68 3.21 -14.30 -5.02
CA ARG A 68 2.22 -13.38 -4.47
C ARG A 68 0.92 -13.54 -5.24
N ARG A 69 -0.16 -13.68 -4.51
CA ARG A 69 -1.50 -13.59 -5.07
C ARG A 69 -2.11 -12.27 -4.64
N HIS A 70 -2.60 -11.57 -5.60
CA HIS A 70 -3.21 -10.25 -5.40
C HIS A 70 -4.72 -10.43 -5.54
N LEU A 71 -5.43 -10.22 -4.45
CA LEU A 71 -6.87 -10.47 -4.37
C LEU A 71 -7.59 -9.13 -4.13
N PRO A 72 -8.16 -8.54 -5.17
CA PRO A 72 -8.94 -7.32 -4.97
C PRO A 72 -10.18 -7.64 -4.15
N LEU A 73 -10.44 -6.82 -3.14
CA LEU A 73 -11.59 -7.00 -2.27
C LEU A 73 -12.71 -6.03 -2.61
N TRP A 74 -12.37 -4.77 -2.82
CA TRP A 74 -13.34 -3.73 -3.15
C TRP A 74 -12.61 -2.52 -3.72
N GLU A 75 -13.36 -1.66 -4.36
CA GLU A 75 -12.86 -0.40 -4.91
C GLU A 75 -13.95 0.65 -4.78
N ALA A 76 -13.54 1.88 -4.49
CA ALA A 76 -14.45 3.02 -4.41
C ALA A 76 -13.76 4.25 -4.96
N GLU A 77 -14.56 5.18 -5.44
CA GLU A 77 -14.05 6.45 -5.91
C GLU A 77 -14.81 7.57 -5.21
N MET A 78 -14.11 8.66 -4.96
CA MET A 78 -14.73 9.82 -4.35
C MET A 78 -14.08 11.09 -4.88
N PRO A 79 -14.80 12.23 -4.86
CA PRO A 79 -14.19 13.49 -5.20
C PRO A 79 -13.08 13.83 -4.21
N SER A 80 -12.07 14.52 -4.69
CA SER A 80 -11.00 15.02 -3.85
C SER A 80 -11.03 16.55 -3.92
N THR A 81 -10.89 17.18 -2.76
CA THR A 81 -10.82 18.63 -2.74
C THR A 81 -9.41 19.13 -3.04
N GLY A 82 -8.44 18.23 -2.99
CA GLY A 82 -7.05 18.60 -3.14
C GLY A 82 -6.58 19.40 -1.93
N MET A 83 -5.37 19.13 -1.52
CA MET A 83 -4.74 19.92 -0.48
C MET A 83 -3.43 20.44 -1.02
N THR A 84 -3.14 21.72 -0.74
CA THR A 84 -1.85 22.24 -1.07
C THR A 84 -1.01 22.30 0.21
N ALA A 85 0.27 22.06 0.03
CA ALA A 85 1.20 21.98 1.16
C ALA A 85 1.83 23.31 1.51
N ARG A 86 1.31 24.41 1.00
CA ARG A 86 1.96 25.70 1.18
C ARG A 86 1.91 26.22 2.60
N GLU A 87 1.10 25.62 3.43
CA GLU A 87 1.00 26.04 4.81
C GLU A 87 1.44 24.95 5.76
N LEU A 88 2.47 24.25 5.38
CA LEU A 88 3.02 23.22 6.23
C LEU A 88 3.57 23.82 7.50
N VAL A 89 3.17 23.25 8.63
CA VAL A 89 3.74 23.60 9.91
C VAL A 89 4.73 22.50 10.26
N PRO A 90 6.01 22.85 10.46
CA PRO A 90 6.99 21.81 10.77
C PRO A 90 6.65 21.11 12.07
N VAL A 91 6.75 19.79 12.04
CA VAL A 91 6.63 18.96 13.22
C VAL A 91 8.03 18.48 13.55
N ALA A 92 8.46 18.67 14.80
CA ALA A 92 9.82 18.36 15.21
C ALA A 92 10.19 16.92 14.81
N GLY A 93 11.28 16.79 14.08
CA GLY A 93 11.80 15.51 13.68
C GLY A 93 11.10 14.86 12.51
N LEU A 94 10.13 15.50 11.88
CA LEU A 94 9.39 14.88 10.79
C LEU A 94 9.49 15.62 9.47
N VAL A 95 9.43 16.92 9.47
CA VAL A 95 9.22 17.65 8.22
C VAL A 95 10.51 17.89 7.44
N GLU A 96 11.61 17.98 8.11
CA GLU A 96 12.88 18.33 7.47
C GLU A 96 13.55 17.19 6.73
N ARG A 97 12.91 16.08 6.57
CA ARG A 97 13.53 14.98 5.85
C ARG A 97 13.61 15.29 4.38
N ARG A 98 14.79 15.33 3.87
CA ARG A 98 15.04 15.59 2.46
C ARG A 98 15.87 14.49 1.89
#